data_1a27a1210d59b64dec646cc868daa748
#
_entry.id   1a27a1210d59b64dec646cc868daa748
#
_cell.length_a   1.000
_cell.length_b   1.000
_cell.length_c   1.000
_cell.angle_alpha   90.00
_cell.angle_beta   90.00
_cell.angle_gamma   90.00
#
_symmetry.space_group_name_H-M   'P 1'
#
loop_
_entity.id
_entity.type
_entity.pdbx_description
1 polymer ?
#
loop_
_entity_poly.entity_id
_entity_poly.type
_entity_poly.pdbx_seq_one_letter_code
_entity_poly.pdbx_strand_id
1 'polypeptide(L)'
;MLEYTIEKSLTDQGYEHVCGVDEAGRGPLCGPVVAAACILPQGLYIDGLNDSKKLTPKKRKLVYNQIIENAIAYCIAEASVEEIDELNILEADMLAMRRAVEGLSVKADYALIDGNVSRGFEIPTMTVIKGDATSPSIAAASILAKVTRDEMCEQMDKDYPQYGIAKHKGYGTKQHMDALREFGPSPIHRKKFIRFLDDK
;
A
#
# COMPACT_ATOMS: atom_id res chain seq x y z
N MET A 1 19.81 -1.93 9.38
CA MET A 1 19.73 -1.08 8.15
C MET A 1 19.35 -2.01 7.01
N LEU A 2 18.43 -1.62 6.14
CA LEU A 2 18.16 -2.38 4.92
C LEU A 2 19.30 -2.17 3.92
N GLU A 3 19.66 -3.23 3.22
CA GLU A 3 20.72 -3.20 2.21
C GLU A 3 20.11 -3.33 0.82
N TYR A 4 20.67 -2.64 -0.17
CA TYR A 4 20.23 -2.68 -1.58
C TYR A 4 20.70 -3.95 -2.30
N THR A 5 20.72 -5.09 -1.63
CA THR A 5 21.27 -6.34 -2.19
C THR A 5 20.50 -6.83 -3.41
N ILE A 6 19.18 -6.77 -3.35
CA ILE A 6 18.31 -7.23 -4.48
C ILE A 6 18.40 -6.23 -5.63
N GLU A 7 18.22 -4.94 -5.33
CA GLU A 7 18.29 -3.86 -6.32
C GLU A 7 19.65 -3.85 -7.01
N LYS A 8 20.75 -3.97 -6.25
CA LYS A 8 22.11 -4.04 -6.81
C LYS A 8 22.29 -5.24 -7.73
N SER A 9 21.83 -6.42 -7.32
CA SER A 9 21.91 -7.61 -8.19
C SER A 9 21.19 -7.42 -9.53
N LEU A 10 20.08 -6.68 -9.54
CA LEU A 10 19.35 -6.36 -10.76
C LEU A 10 20.08 -5.30 -11.60
N THR A 11 20.66 -4.28 -10.94
CA THR A 11 21.49 -3.28 -11.63
C THR A 11 22.73 -3.91 -12.28
N ASP A 12 23.36 -4.87 -11.61
CA ASP A 12 24.49 -5.63 -12.15
C ASP A 12 24.08 -6.48 -13.40
N GLN A 13 22.79 -6.76 -13.57
CA GLN A 13 22.20 -7.42 -14.75
C GLN A 13 21.78 -6.45 -15.86
N GLY A 14 21.93 -5.13 -15.64
CA GLY A 14 21.64 -4.08 -16.64
C GLY A 14 20.31 -3.36 -16.48
N TYR A 15 19.55 -3.60 -15.40
CA TYR A 15 18.35 -2.82 -15.09
C TYR A 15 18.73 -1.49 -14.44
N GLU A 16 18.21 -0.38 -14.97
CA GLU A 16 18.57 0.97 -14.51
C GLU A 16 17.59 1.54 -13.47
N HIS A 17 16.31 1.21 -13.60
CA HIS A 17 15.23 1.77 -12.79
C HIS A 17 14.39 0.68 -12.11
N VAL A 18 14.96 0.07 -11.07
CA VAL A 18 14.27 -0.94 -10.26
C VAL A 18 13.35 -0.25 -9.27
N CYS A 19 12.04 -0.49 -9.38
CA CYS A 19 11.07 0.01 -8.38
C CYS A 19 10.69 -1.07 -7.37
N GLY A 20 10.45 -0.66 -6.13
CA GLY A 20 9.75 -1.46 -5.12
C GLY A 20 8.26 -1.12 -5.12
N VAL A 21 7.40 -2.11 -4.86
CA VAL A 21 5.94 -1.97 -4.87
C VAL A 21 5.36 -2.67 -3.66
N ASP A 22 4.47 -1.99 -2.93
CA ASP A 22 3.75 -2.55 -1.79
C ASP A 22 2.35 -1.93 -1.68
N GLU A 23 1.47 -2.55 -0.90
CA GLU A 23 0.10 -2.10 -0.69
C GLU A 23 -0.25 -1.86 0.79
N ALA A 24 -1.32 -1.11 0.98
CA ALA A 24 -2.00 -0.96 2.26
C ALA A 24 -3.52 -1.06 2.08
N GLY A 25 -4.18 -1.82 2.96
CA GLY A 25 -5.63 -1.82 2.99
C GLY A 25 -6.33 -3.03 2.39
N ARG A 26 -5.70 -4.19 2.28
CA ARG A 26 -6.36 -5.43 1.83
C ARG A 26 -7.40 -5.96 2.81
N GLY A 27 -7.09 -5.99 4.10
CA GLY A 27 -7.93 -6.57 5.15
C GLY A 27 -9.09 -5.74 5.72
N PRO A 28 -9.14 -4.41 5.63
CA PRO A 28 -10.23 -3.59 6.15
C PRO A 28 -11.57 -3.85 5.48
N LEU A 29 -12.66 -3.55 6.24
CA LEU A 29 -14.05 -3.68 5.78
C LEU A 29 -14.49 -2.49 4.91
N CYS A 30 -13.72 -1.39 4.88
CA CYS A 30 -14.06 -0.16 4.17
C CYS A 30 -12.84 0.51 3.54
N GLY A 31 -13.10 1.40 2.61
CA GLY A 31 -12.14 2.21 1.88
C GLY A 31 -11.40 1.44 0.78
N PRO A 32 -10.61 2.17 -0.05
CA PRO A 32 -9.85 1.60 -1.13
C PRO A 32 -8.69 0.72 -0.65
N VAL A 33 -8.12 -0.09 -1.52
CA VAL A 33 -6.76 -0.58 -1.41
C VAL A 33 -5.83 0.42 -2.08
N VAL A 34 -4.76 0.78 -1.39
CA VAL A 34 -3.78 1.77 -1.86
C VAL A 34 -2.46 1.07 -2.08
N ALA A 35 -1.86 1.24 -3.25
CA ALA A 35 -0.52 0.75 -3.56
C ALA A 35 0.41 1.91 -3.88
N ALA A 36 1.70 1.69 -3.68
CA ALA A 36 2.72 2.63 -4.11
C ALA A 36 3.84 1.90 -4.85
N ALA A 37 4.46 2.61 -5.79
CA ALA A 37 5.70 2.23 -6.42
C ALA A 37 6.77 3.30 -6.14
N CYS A 38 8.01 2.89 -5.89
CA CYS A 38 9.09 3.81 -5.55
C CYS A 38 10.42 3.35 -6.15
N ILE A 39 11.11 4.27 -6.85
CA ILE A 39 12.49 4.11 -7.31
C ILE A 39 13.37 4.97 -6.42
N LEU A 40 14.25 4.34 -5.66
CA LEU A 40 15.23 5.05 -4.84
C LEU A 40 16.60 5.13 -5.52
N PRO A 41 17.37 6.21 -5.29
CA PRO A 41 18.79 6.21 -5.64
C PRO A 41 19.51 5.06 -4.93
N GLN A 42 20.33 4.31 -5.64
CA GLN A 42 21.09 3.20 -5.09
C GLN A 42 22.03 3.68 -3.98
N GLY A 43 21.97 3.03 -2.83
CA GLY A 43 22.78 3.39 -1.65
C GLY A 43 22.21 4.57 -0.84
N LEU A 44 21.07 5.12 -1.20
CA LEU A 44 20.42 6.14 -0.39
C LEU A 44 20.11 5.61 1.02
N TYR A 45 20.58 6.34 2.03
CA TYR A 45 20.24 6.08 3.41
C TYR A 45 19.12 6.99 3.89
N ILE A 46 18.05 6.40 4.37
CA ILE A 46 16.95 7.11 5.06
C ILE A 46 16.84 6.52 6.47
N ASP A 47 17.04 7.37 7.49
CA ASP A 47 16.94 6.93 8.87
C ASP A 47 15.50 6.47 9.21
N GLY A 48 15.40 5.25 9.73
CA GLY A 48 14.12 4.63 10.05
C GLY A 48 13.41 3.98 8.87
N LEU A 49 14.01 3.96 7.66
CA LEU A 49 13.48 3.16 6.55
C LEU A 49 13.53 1.68 6.92
N ASN A 50 12.39 1.11 7.25
CA ASN A 50 12.20 -0.26 7.67
C ASN A 50 10.71 -0.61 7.56
N ASP A 51 10.32 -1.82 7.95
CA ASP A 51 8.93 -2.26 8.07
C ASP A 51 8.03 -1.15 8.68
N SER A 52 7.11 -0.65 7.86
CA SER A 52 6.24 0.49 8.18
C SER A 52 5.41 0.27 9.46
N LYS A 53 5.15 -1.00 9.80
CA LYS A 53 4.37 -1.43 10.98
C LYS A 53 5.14 -1.25 12.29
N LYS A 54 6.48 -1.22 12.24
CA LYS A 54 7.35 -1.01 13.41
C LYS A 54 7.55 0.46 13.77
N LEU A 55 7.17 1.38 12.87
CA LEU A 55 7.29 2.81 13.09
C LEU A 55 6.06 3.40 13.79
N THR A 56 6.29 4.34 14.71
CA THR A 56 5.20 5.18 15.20
C THR A 56 4.65 6.07 14.08
N PRO A 57 3.37 6.51 14.14
CA PRO A 57 2.81 7.38 13.09
C PRO A 57 3.66 8.63 12.81
N LYS A 58 4.19 9.28 13.87
CA LYS A 58 5.06 10.45 13.74
C LYS A 58 6.36 10.13 13.00
N LYS A 59 7.04 9.05 13.36
CA LYS A 59 8.27 8.61 12.67
C LYS A 59 7.97 8.22 11.23
N ARG A 60 6.89 7.49 10.99
CA ARG A 60 6.48 7.08 9.64
C ARG A 60 6.26 8.29 8.73
N LYS A 61 5.61 9.37 9.23
CA LYS A 61 5.43 10.61 8.46
C LYS A 61 6.75 11.31 8.15
N LEU A 62 7.71 11.29 9.07
CA LEU A 62 9.05 11.84 8.81
C LEU A 62 9.77 11.06 7.70
N VAL A 63 9.75 9.72 7.77
CA VAL A 63 10.34 8.87 6.72
C VAL A 63 9.61 9.05 5.39
N TYR A 64 8.28 9.14 5.39
CA TYR A 64 7.48 9.46 4.21
C TYR A 64 7.96 10.73 3.50
N ASN A 65 8.18 11.83 4.25
CA ASN A 65 8.66 13.08 3.68
C ASN A 65 10.06 12.91 3.08
N GLN A 66 10.97 12.21 3.77
CA GLN A 66 12.32 11.93 3.25
C GLN A 66 12.28 11.09 1.96
N ILE A 67 11.36 10.13 1.85
CA ILE A 67 11.18 9.34 0.62
C ILE A 67 10.76 10.27 -0.52
N ILE A 68 9.75 11.11 -0.33
CA ILE A 68 9.26 12.06 -1.35
C ILE A 68 10.35 13.01 -1.82
N GLU A 69 11.17 13.52 -0.89
CA GLU A 69 12.24 14.46 -1.19
C GLU A 69 13.42 13.83 -1.95
N ASN A 70 13.67 12.55 -1.78
CA ASN A 70 14.88 11.90 -2.26
C ASN A 70 14.66 10.78 -3.29
N ALA A 71 13.43 10.33 -3.51
CA ALA A 71 13.14 9.31 -4.53
C ALA A 71 13.41 9.83 -5.94
N ILE A 72 13.94 8.98 -6.82
CA ILE A 72 14.04 9.26 -8.26
C ILE A 72 12.64 9.43 -8.86
N ALA A 73 11.73 8.54 -8.49
CA ALA A 73 10.31 8.61 -8.82
C ALA A 73 9.50 7.82 -7.80
N TYR A 74 8.28 8.27 -7.57
CA TYR A 74 7.26 7.50 -6.85
C TYR A 74 5.89 7.78 -7.44
N CYS A 75 4.99 6.83 -7.26
CA CYS A 75 3.58 6.99 -7.57
C CYS A 75 2.76 6.24 -6.55
N ILE A 76 1.63 6.83 -6.17
CA ILE A 76 0.64 6.23 -5.27
C ILE A 76 -0.66 6.12 -6.06
N ALA A 77 -1.25 4.94 -6.07
CA ALA A 77 -2.48 4.65 -6.78
C ALA A 77 -3.42 3.80 -5.91
N GLU A 78 -4.67 3.75 -6.30
CA GLU A 78 -5.69 3.00 -5.56
C GLU A 78 -6.56 2.16 -6.48
N ALA A 79 -7.21 1.16 -5.90
CA ALA A 79 -8.42 0.58 -6.46
C ALA A 79 -9.58 0.84 -5.49
N SER A 80 -10.68 1.33 -6.03
CA SER A 80 -11.84 1.80 -5.29
C SER A 80 -12.61 0.66 -4.61
N VAL A 81 -13.56 1.03 -3.75
CA VAL A 81 -14.47 0.06 -3.12
C VAL A 81 -15.30 -0.68 -4.17
N GLU A 82 -15.76 0.02 -5.20
CA GLU A 82 -16.51 -0.56 -6.31
C GLU A 82 -15.66 -1.57 -7.09
N GLU A 83 -14.41 -1.22 -7.40
CA GLU A 83 -13.47 -2.12 -8.08
C GLU A 83 -13.14 -3.36 -7.22
N ILE A 84 -13.02 -3.21 -5.89
CA ILE A 84 -12.83 -4.35 -4.97
C ILE A 84 -14.07 -5.25 -4.99
N ASP A 85 -15.26 -4.68 -4.99
CA ASP A 85 -16.52 -5.43 -5.03
C ASP A 85 -16.74 -6.11 -6.39
N GLU A 86 -16.27 -5.54 -7.48
CA GLU A 86 -16.34 -6.13 -8.81
C GLU A 86 -15.30 -7.25 -8.98
N LEU A 87 -14.02 -6.91 -8.81
CA LEU A 87 -12.88 -7.76 -9.16
C LEU A 87 -12.54 -8.82 -8.09
N ASN A 88 -12.79 -8.59 -6.85
CA ASN A 88 -12.26 -9.12 -5.59
C ASN A 88 -10.97 -8.42 -5.15
N ILE A 89 -10.60 -8.65 -3.87
CA ILE A 89 -9.48 -7.91 -3.25
C ILE A 89 -8.12 -8.23 -3.88
N LEU A 90 -7.88 -9.45 -4.34
CA LEU A 90 -6.59 -9.81 -4.93
C LEU A 90 -6.39 -9.12 -6.28
N GLU A 91 -7.39 -9.13 -7.14
CA GLU A 91 -7.30 -8.49 -8.46
C GLU A 91 -7.33 -6.96 -8.37
N ALA A 92 -8.08 -6.40 -7.41
CA ALA A 92 -8.08 -4.96 -7.13
C ALA A 92 -6.72 -4.48 -6.59
N ASP A 93 -6.08 -5.29 -5.75
CA ASP A 93 -4.74 -5.05 -5.25
C ASP A 93 -3.70 -5.03 -6.39
N MET A 94 -3.72 -6.06 -7.23
CA MET A 94 -2.85 -6.09 -8.43
C MET A 94 -3.13 -4.91 -9.37
N LEU A 95 -4.38 -4.47 -9.51
CA LEU A 95 -4.74 -3.28 -10.28
C LEU A 95 -4.12 -2.02 -9.69
N ALA A 96 -4.22 -1.82 -8.38
CA ALA A 96 -3.62 -0.67 -7.71
C ALA A 96 -2.08 -0.66 -7.87
N MET A 97 -1.44 -1.82 -7.70
CA MET A 97 0.01 -1.97 -7.89
C MET A 97 0.45 -1.66 -9.33
N ARG A 98 -0.26 -2.16 -10.34
CA ARG A 98 0.03 -1.83 -11.76
C ARG A 98 -0.10 -0.34 -12.02
N ARG A 99 -1.20 0.29 -11.57
CA ARG A 99 -1.40 1.74 -11.68
C ARG A 99 -0.26 2.54 -11.04
N ALA A 100 0.24 2.08 -9.89
CA ALA A 100 1.37 2.72 -9.22
C ALA A 100 2.66 2.62 -10.06
N VAL A 101 2.95 1.47 -10.66
CA VAL A 101 4.12 1.29 -11.54
C VAL A 101 3.98 2.11 -12.82
N GLU A 102 2.82 2.04 -13.48
CA GLU A 102 2.54 2.77 -14.73
C GLU A 102 2.57 4.29 -14.55
N GLY A 103 2.18 4.78 -13.37
CA GLY A 103 2.15 6.19 -13.01
C GLY A 103 3.49 6.81 -12.61
N LEU A 104 4.57 6.03 -12.54
CA LEU A 104 5.90 6.57 -12.23
C LEU A 104 6.34 7.59 -13.29
N SER A 105 6.85 8.74 -12.83
CA SER A 105 7.37 9.81 -13.72
C SER A 105 8.65 9.41 -14.46
N VAL A 106 9.46 8.53 -13.86
CA VAL A 106 10.57 7.83 -14.50
C VAL A 106 10.13 6.38 -14.66
N LYS A 107 10.14 5.85 -15.89
CA LYS A 107 9.68 4.49 -16.17
C LYS A 107 10.59 3.46 -15.51
N ALA A 108 9.99 2.57 -14.72
CA ALA A 108 10.70 1.40 -14.20
C ALA A 108 10.91 0.38 -15.32
N ASP A 109 12.04 -0.31 -15.27
CA ASP A 109 12.39 -1.43 -16.16
C ASP A 109 12.36 -2.78 -15.43
N TYR A 110 12.23 -2.77 -14.10
CA TYR A 110 12.00 -3.93 -13.25
C TYR A 110 11.20 -3.56 -12.00
N ALA A 111 10.31 -4.45 -11.53
CA ALA A 111 9.54 -4.23 -10.31
C ALA A 111 9.74 -5.36 -9.28
N LEU A 112 10.09 -4.96 -8.06
CA LEU A 112 10.11 -5.79 -6.87
C LEU A 112 8.76 -5.67 -6.16
N ILE A 113 7.98 -6.75 -6.11
CA ILE A 113 6.62 -6.75 -5.57
C ILE A 113 6.63 -7.38 -4.17
N ASP A 114 6.13 -6.70 -3.14
CA ASP A 114 5.93 -7.35 -1.84
C ASP A 114 4.92 -8.49 -1.93
N GLY A 115 5.21 -9.60 -1.27
CA GLY A 115 4.34 -10.78 -1.25
C GLY A 115 4.78 -11.90 -2.20
N ASN A 116 3.79 -12.66 -2.71
CA ASN A 116 4.02 -13.88 -3.48
C ASN A 116 3.26 -13.94 -4.81
N VAL A 117 2.63 -12.84 -5.21
CA VAL A 117 1.84 -12.73 -6.44
C VAL A 117 2.27 -11.49 -7.22
N SER A 118 2.54 -11.67 -8.52
CA SER A 118 2.68 -10.58 -9.48
C SER A 118 1.99 -10.97 -10.78
N ARG A 119 1.02 -10.19 -11.24
CA ARG A 119 0.24 -10.49 -12.45
C ARG A 119 -0.06 -9.23 -13.23
N GLY A 120 0.04 -9.35 -14.56
CA GLY A 120 -0.40 -8.34 -15.51
C GLY A 120 0.48 -7.09 -15.59
N PHE A 121 1.70 -7.14 -15.08
CA PHE A 121 2.70 -6.09 -15.30
C PHE A 121 3.31 -6.21 -16.68
N GLU A 122 3.59 -5.08 -17.32
CA GLU A 122 4.22 -5.04 -18.65
C GLU A 122 5.75 -5.15 -18.59
N ILE A 123 6.34 -5.01 -17.41
CA ILE A 123 7.77 -5.11 -17.15
C ILE A 123 8.09 -6.38 -16.35
N PRO A 124 9.34 -6.88 -16.39
CA PRO A 124 9.78 -7.98 -15.54
C PRO A 124 9.54 -7.70 -14.06
N THR A 125 9.11 -8.72 -13.32
CA THR A 125 8.82 -8.62 -11.90
C THR A 125 9.47 -9.73 -11.09
N MET A 126 9.78 -9.45 -9.84
CA MET A 126 10.17 -10.43 -8.82
C MET A 126 9.30 -10.23 -7.57
N THR A 127 8.66 -11.29 -7.12
CA THR A 127 7.98 -11.27 -5.81
C THR A 127 8.98 -11.48 -4.68
N VAL A 128 8.87 -10.68 -3.64
CA VAL A 128 9.75 -10.73 -2.46
C VAL A 128 8.90 -10.87 -1.21
N ILE A 129 8.93 -12.06 -0.58
CA ILE A 129 8.18 -12.30 0.65
C ILE A 129 8.78 -11.46 1.79
N LYS A 130 7.96 -10.64 2.45
CA LYS A 130 8.38 -9.66 3.46
C LYS A 130 9.42 -8.68 2.88
N GLY A 131 9.18 -8.23 1.66
CA GLY A 131 10.06 -7.31 0.95
C GLY A 131 10.24 -5.99 1.69
N ASP A 132 9.23 -5.52 2.40
CA ASP A 132 9.26 -4.35 3.29
C ASP A 132 10.33 -4.44 4.40
N ALA A 133 10.80 -5.64 4.71
CA ALA A 133 11.87 -5.89 5.68
C ALA A 133 13.24 -6.22 5.02
N THR A 134 13.32 -6.31 3.69
CA THR A 134 14.53 -6.80 2.99
C THR A 134 15.00 -5.90 1.84
N SER A 135 14.09 -5.16 1.18
CA SER A 135 14.35 -4.25 0.07
C SER A 135 14.04 -2.81 0.47
N PRO A 136 15.00 -1.88 0.38
CA PRO A 136 14.74 -0.46 0.64
C PRO A 136 13.66 0.13 -0.25
N SER A 137 13.60 -0.26 -1.52
CA SER A 137 12.59 0.24 -2.47
C SER A 137 11.16 -0.23 -2.10
N ILE A 138 11.00 -1.49 -1.68
CA ILE A 138 9.71 -2.01 -1.19
C ILE A 138 9.35 -1.36 0.15
N ALA A 139 10.30 -1.21 1.07
CA ALA A 139 10.06 -0.52 2.35
C ALA A 139 9.58 0.93 2.14
N ALA A 140 10.14 1.64 1.16
CA ALA A 140 9.69 2.97 0.80
C ALA A 140 8.25 2.96 0.26
N ALA A 141 7.93 2.05 -0.65
CA ALA A 141 6.58 1.86 -1.17
C ALA A 141 5.58 1.56 -0.05
N SER A 142 5.93 0.65 0.88
CA SER A 142 5.13 0.32 2.07
C SER A 142 4.77 1.55 2.90
N ILE A 143 5.74 2.42 3.16
CA ILE A 143 5.53 3.65 3.93
C ILE A 143 4.65 4.63 3.16
N LEU A 144 4.86 4.80 1.85
CA LEU A 144 4.04 5.66 0.99
C LEU A 144 2.58 5.20 0.98
N ALA A 145 2.34 3.93 0.71
CA ALA A 145 0.99 3.36 0.70
C ALA A 145 0.31 3.47 2.08
N LYS A 146 1.03 3.15 3.15
CA LYS A 146 0.51 3.14 4.52
C LYS A 146 0.13 4.54 5.02
N VAL A 147 0.99 5.54 4.82
CA VAL A 147 0.71 6.91 5.27
C VAL A 147 -0.49 7.48 4.49
N THR A 148 -0.49 7.33 3.17
CA THR A 148 -1.59 7.82 2.33
C THR A 148 -2.92 7.19 2.74
N ARG A 149 -2.94 5.86 2.94
CA ARG A 149 -4.18 5.20 3.34
C ARG A 149 -4.63 5.59 4.75
N ASP A 150 -3.71 5.81 5.68
CA ASP A 150 -4.07 6.26 7.03
C ASP A 150 -4.68 7.68 6.99
N GLU A 151 -4.20 8.58 6.14
CA GLU A 151 -4.78 9.91 5.90
C GLU A 151 -6.18 9.81 5.27
N MET A 152 -6.38 8.90 4.31
CA MET A 152 -7.72 8.61 3.76
C MET A 152 -8.69 8.10 4.84
N CYS A 153 -8.22 7.26 5.77
CA CYS A 153 -9.03 6.81 6.89
C CYS A 153 -9.45 7.95 7.83
N GLU A 154 -8.57 8.94 8.03
CA GLU A 154 -8.89 10.14 8.81
C GLU A 154 -9.92 11.03 8.11
N GLN A 155 -9.89 11.10 6.78
CA GLN A 155 -10.90 11.80 6.01
C GLN A 155 -12.24 11.06 6.04
N MET A 156 -12.24 9.73 5.82
CA MET A 156 -13.46 8.91 5.92
C MET A 156 -14.10 8.99 7.30
N ASP A 157 -13.31 9.12 8.37
CA ASP A 157 -13.82 9.29 9.73
C ASP A 157 -14.56 10.62 9.96
N LYS A 158 -14.11 11.69 9.28
CA LYS A 158 -14.79 12.99 9.31
C LYS A 158 -16.12 12.95 8.56
N ASP A 159 -16.17 12.23 7.45
CA ASP A 159 -17.35 12.11 6.60
C ASP A 159 -18.39 11.12 7.20
N TYR A 160 -17.91 10.12 7.93
CA TYR A 160 -18.71 9.03 8.54
C TYR A 160 -18.30 8.78 10.00
N PRO A 161 -18.44 9.76 10.92
CA PRO A 161 -17.90 9.70 12.28
C PRO A 161 -18.48 8.58 13.15
N GLN A 162 -19.68 8.08 12.81
CA GLN A 162 -20.36 7.02 13.55
C GLN A 162 -19.60 5.68 13.55
N TYR A 163 -18.69 5.46 12.62
CA TYR A 163 -17.93 4.19 12.53
C TYR A 163 -16.61 4.21 13.28
N GLY A 164 -16.00 5.38 13.55
CA GLY A 164 -14.73 5.51 14.26
C GLY A 164 -13.52 5.00 13.47
N ILE A 165 -13.50 5.23 12.15
CA ILE A 165 -12.53 4.67 11.20
C ILE A 165 -11.11 5.15 11.47
N ALA A 166 -10.93 6.39 11.92
CA ALA A 166 -9.61 6.94 12.24
C ALA A 166 -8.85 6.10 13.26
N LYS A 167 -9.57 5.45 14.20
CA LYS A 167 -8.97 4.65 15.26
C LYS A 167 -8.52 3.28 14.78
N HIS A 168 -9.38 2.55 14.08
CA HIS A 168 -9.13 1.17 13.67
C HIS A 168 -8.81 1.03 12.17
N LYS A 169 -8.68 2.15 11.45
CA LYS A 169 -8.29 2.19 10.03
C LYS A 169 -9.13 1.29 9.11
N GLY A 170 -10.41 1.12 9.48
CA GLY A 170 -11.39 0.32 8.74
C GLY A 170 -11.37 -1.18 9.02
N TYR A 171 -10.48 -1.69 9.87
CA TYR A 171 -10.45 -3.11 10.22
C TYR A 171 -11.70 -3.56 10.98
N GLY A 172 -12.05 -4.85 10.86
CA GLY A 172 -13.22 -5.47 11.51
C GLY A 172 -13.08 -5.67 13.01
N THR A 173 -12.80 -4.58 13.73
CA THR A 173 -12.80 -4.57 15.20
C THR A 173 -14.23 -4.69 15.74
N LYS A 174 -14.37 -5.08 17.02
CA LYS A 174 -15.68 -5.12 17.66
C LYS A 174 -16.41 -3.79 17.51
N GLN A 175 -15.72 -2.66 17.72
CA GLN A 175 -16.30 -1.32 17.59
C GLN A 175 -16.86 -1.09 16.17
N HIS A 176 -16.11 -1.44 15.11
CA HIS A 176 -16.54 -1.25 13.74
C HIS A 176 -17.73 -2.15 13.37
N MET A 177 -17.68 -3.43 13.79
CA MET A 177 -18.79 -4.36 13.58
C MET A 177 -20.07 -3.97 14.31
N ASP A 178 -19.96 -3.47 15.55
CA ASP A 178 -21.10 -2.99 16.32
C ASP A 178 -21.71 -1.74 15.65
N ALA A 179 -20.91 -0.79 15.22
CA ALA A 179 -21.37 0.38 14.47
C ALA A 179 -22.08 -0.01 13.15
N LEU A 180 -21.56 -0.99 12.43
CA LEU A 180 -22.22 -1.52 11.23
C LEU A 180 -23.58 -2.17 11.52
N ARG A 181 -23.74 -2.84 12.67
CA ARG A 181 -25.05 -3.38 13.08
C ARG A 181 -26.03 -2.30 13.48
N GLU A 182 -25.56 -1.23 14.09
CA GLU A 182 -26.38 -0.12 14.59
C GLU A 182 -26.80 0.84 13.47
N PHE A 183 -25.83 1.29 12.65
CA PHE A 183 -26.05 2.33 11.62
C PHE A 183 -26.20 1.80 10.20
N GLY A 184 -25.99 0.49 10.00
CA GLY A 184 -25.92 -0.10 8.66
C GLY A 184 -24.61 0.24 7.93
N PRO A 185 -24.41 -0.28 6.70
CA PRO A 185 -23.28 0.07 5.87
C PRO A 185 -23.46 1.42 5.17
N SER A 186 -22.36 2.10 4.88
CA SER A 186 -22.30 3.30 4.05
C SER A 186 -21.58 3.01 2.72
N PRO A 187 -21.53 3.94 1.76
CA PRO A 187 -20.89 3.71 0.45
C PRO A 187 -19.42 3.34 0.49
N ILE A 188 -18.72 3.69 1.59
CA ILE A 188 -17.31 3.33 1.75
C ILE A 188 -17.08 1.86 2.15
N HIS A 189 -18.13 1.09 2.46
CA HIS A 189 -17.98 -0.29 2.92
C HIS A 189 -17.99 -1.29 1.76
N ARG A 190 -17.08 -2.26 1.83
CA ARG A 190 -16.90 -3.34 0.84
C ARG A 190 -17.98 -4.39 1.05
N LYS A 191 -18.93 -4.52 0.14
CA LYS A 191 -20.09 -5.41 0.27
C LYS A 191 -19.68 -6.86 0.54
N LYS A 192 -18.65 -7.33 -0.15
CA LYS A 192 -18.16 -8.72 0.02
C LYS A 192 -17.53 -8.98 1.39
N PHE A 193 -17.09 -7.92 2.12
CA PHE A 193 -16.41 -8.04 3.41
C PHE A 193 -17.35 -7.93 4.62
N ILE A 194 -18.57 -7.44 4.41
CA ILE A 194 -19.56 -7.20 5.46
C ILE A 194 -20.77 -8.13 5.39
N ARG A 195 -20.65 -9.27 4.71
CA ARG A 195 -21.73 -10.27 4.56
C ARG A 195 -22.27 -10.83 5.88
N PHE A 196 -21.50 -10.74 6.97
CA PHE A 196 -21.98 -11.10 8.32
C PHE A 196 -23.19 -10.28 8.78
N LEU A 197 -23.52 -9.18 8.08
CA LEU A 197 -24.75 -8.41 8.32
C LEU A 197 -25.99 -9.09 7.74
N ASP A 198 -25.83 -9.97 6.76
CA ASP A 198 -26.91 -10.69 6.09
C ASP A 198 -27.32 -11.95 6.88
N ASP A 199 -26.47 -12.43 7.78
CA ASP A 199 -26.74 -13.57 8.69
C ASP A 199 -27.62 -13.12 9.86
N LYS A 200 -28.96 -13.08 9.64
CA LYS A 200 -29.99 -12.84 10.68
C LYS A 200 -30.77 -14.10 10.96
#